data_d85bc5c3f789076f28e3ce93af9fbe30
#
_entry.id   d85bc5c3f789076f28e3ce93af9fbe30
#
_cell.length_a   1.000
_cell.length_b   1.000
_cell.length_c   1.000
_cell.angle_alpha   90.00
_cell.angle_beta   90.00
_cell.angle_gamma   90.00
#
_symmetry.space_group_name_H-M   'P 1'
#
loop_
_entity.id
_entity.type
_entity.pdbx_description
1 polymer ?
#
loop_
_entity_poly.entity_id
_entity_poly.type
_entity_poly.pdbx_seq_one_letter_code
_entity_poly.pdbx_strand_id
1 'polypeptide(L)'
;MFGLGKLRFRGPDKQKIDDEAHVADYQAAEAIGRAKLGKLAFYYRDLGKKYYVPYDYIERAFCRISECQPDDSPAYYYYRLILVHDGREFANLIFNKEEEVDSILEKLKTLSPDIQIG
;
A
#
# COMPACT_ATOMS: atom_id res chain seq x y z
N MET A 1 16.54 -3.38 -24.94
CA MET A 1 15.81 -3.26 -24.64
C MET A 1 15.20 -2.46 -24.44
N PHE A 2 14.76 -2.36 -24.52
CA PHE A 2 14.21 -1.64 -24.32
C PHE A 2 13.70 -1.31 -23.41
N GLY A 3 14.11 -0.69 -23.20
CA GLY A 3 13.83 0.13 -22.22
C GLY A 3 12.66 0.08 -21.49
N LEU A 4 12.08 -0.83 -21.69
CA LEU A 4 11.02 -0.89 -21.12
C LEU A 4 11.03 -0.72 -19.83
N GLY A 5 11.52 -0.35 -19.36
CA GLY A 5 11.22 -0.46 -18.29
C GLY A 5 11.88 -0.12 -17.11
N LYS A 6 12.34 0.89 -17.01
CA LYS A 6 12.72 1.38 -15.76
C LYS A 6 11.52 1.57 -14.93
N LEU A 7 11.38 0.75 -13.90
CA LEU A 7 10.38 0.97 -12.89
C LEU A 7 10.84 2.16 -12.05
N ARG A 8 9.97 3.14 -11.94
CA ARG A 8 10.22 4.30 -11.09
C ARG A 8 9.15 4.33 -10.00
N PHE A 9 9.62 4.59 -8.79
CA PHE A 9 8.72 4.65 -7.65
C PHE A 9 8.70 6.06 -7.09
N ARG A 10 7.52 6.51 -6.68
CA ARG A 10 7.37 7.79 -5.99
C ARG A 10 7.39 7.52 -4.49
N GLY A 11 8.18 8.27 -3.78
CA GLY A 11 8.20 8.18 -2.32
C GLY A 11 7.12 9.02 -1.68
N PRO A 12 6.90 8.83 -0.38
CA PRO A 12 5.86 9.56 0.34
C PRO A 12 6.11 11.07 0.40
N ASP A 13 7.34 11.51 0.23
CA ASP A 13 7.71 12.91 0.19
C ASP A 13 7.92 13.39 -1.24
N LYS A 14 7.32 12.72 -2.20
CA LYS A 14 7.37 13.03 -3.63
C LYS A 14 8.72 12.82 -4.30
N GLN A 15 9.65 12.17 -3.63
CA GLN A 15 10.89 11.77 -4.25
C GLN A 15 10.64 10.63 -5.23
N LYS A 16 11.47 10.53 -6.26
CA LYS A 16 11.38 9.43 -7.21
C LYS A 16 12.65 8.63 -7.13
N ILE A 17 12.53 7.33 -7.09
CA ILE A 17 13.67 6.42 -7.13
C ILE A 17 13.48 5.35 -8.22
N ASP A 18 14.60 4.95 -8.81
CA ASP A 18 14.62 3.83 -9.75
C ASP A 18 15.77 2.88 -9.40
N ASP A 19 16.07 2.80 -8.12
CA ASP A 19 17.14 2.04 -7.57
C ASP A 19 16.95 0.56 -7.86
N GLU A 20 18.00 -0.11 -8.30
CA GLU A 20 17.94 -1.54 -8.65
C GLU A 20 17.52 -2.41 -7.48
N ALA A 21 17.90 -2.04 -6.26
CA ALA A 21 17.53 -2.81 -5.07
C ALA A 21 16.02 -2.76 -4.86
N HIS A 22 15.40 -1.60 -5.05
CA HIS A 22 13.94 -1.48 -4.91
C HIS A 22 13.21 -2.14 -6.08
N VAL A 23 13.74 -2.07 -7.28
CA VAL A 23 13.15 -2.78 -8.42
C VAL A 23 13.16 -4.28 -8.20
N ALA A 24 14.29 -4.84 -7.74
CA ALA A 24 14.38 -6.26 -7.45
C ALA A 24 13.45 -6.67 -6.30
N ASP A 25 13.38 -5.84 -5.26
CA ASP A 25 12.50 -6.08 -4.12
C ASP A 25 11.03 -6.07 -4.54
N TYR A 26 10.65 -5.12 -5.38
CA TYR A 26 9.28 -5.02 -5.90
C TYR A 26 8.93 -6.25 -6.73
N GLN A 27 9.82 -6.70 -7.59
CA GLN A 27 9.57 -7.86 -8.44
C GLN A 27 9.44 -9.15 -7.64
N ALA A 28 10.18 -9.27 -6.54
CA ALA A 28 10.13 -10.45 -5.68
C ALA A 28 9.05 -10.37 -4.61
N ALA A 29 8.42 -9.22 -4.42
CA ALA A 29 7.49 -9.00 -3.34
C ALA A 29 6.17 -9.74 -3.54
N GLU A 30 5.55 -10.13 -2.44
CA GLU A 30 4.24 -10.76 -2.48
C GLU A 30 3.18 -9.71 -2.81
N ALA A 31 2.34 -9.99 -3.80
CA ALA A 31 1.28 -9.09 -4.21
C ALA A 31 -0.03 -9.41 -3.48
N ILE A 32 -0.68 -8.40 -2.96
CA ILE A 32 -2.02 -8.51 -2.38
C ILE A 32 -2.82 -7.35 -2.96
N GLY A 33 -3.70 -7.65 -3.91
CA GLY A 33 -4.44 -6.60 -4.62
C GLY A 33 -3.48 -5.64 -5.32
N ARG A 34 -3.63 -4.36 -5.07
CA ARG A 34 -2.76 -3.32 -5.67
C ARG A 34 -1.48 -3.08 -4.89
N ALA A 35 -1.27 -3.81 -3.83
CA ALA A 35 -0.11 -3.62 -2.96
C ALA A 35 0.88 -4.77 -3.11
N LYS A 36 2.14 -4.48 -2.81
CA LYS A 36 3.18 -5.50 -2.71
C LYS A 36 3.99 -5.25 -1.45
N LEU A 37 4.34 -6.32 -0.76
CA LEU A 37 5.11 -6.23 0.47
C LEU A 37 6.49 -6.81 0.25
N GLY A 38 7.45 -5.92 0.05
CA GLY A 38 8.83 -6.31 -0.15
C GLY A 38 9.59 -6.37 1.17
N LYS A 39 10.85 -6.73 1.10
CA LYS A 39 11.73 -6.75 2.28
C LYS A 39 12.19 -5.34 2.63
N LEU A 40 12.36 -4.47 1.64
CA LEU A 40 12.87 -3.12 1.83
C LEU A 40 11.75 -2.12 2.08
N ALA A 41 10.61 -2.32 1.44
CA ALA A 41 9.54 -1.32 1.49
C ALA A 41 8.19 -1.93 1.15
N PHE A 42 7.15 -1.18 1.46
CA PHE A 42 5.80 -1.45 1.01
C PHE A 42 5.60 -0.70 -0.31
N TYR A 43 5.00 -1.36 -1.28
CA TYR A 43 4.77 -0.77 -2.61
C TYR A 43 3.29 -0.83 -2.94
N TYR A 44 2.80 0.17 -3.67
CA TYR A 44 1.43 0.13 -4.17
C TYR A 44 1.31 0.90 -5.49
N ARG A 45 0.23 0.62 -6.21
CA ARG A 45 -0.08 1.33 -7.45
C ARG A 45 -1.34 2.15 -7.23
N ASP A 46 -1.32 3.39 -7.73
CA ASP A 46 -2.47 4.26 -7.67
C ASP A 46 -2.43 5.19 -8.88
N LEU A 47 -3.53 5.28 -9.59
CA LEU A 47 -3.68 6.12 -10.79
C LEU A 47 -2.55 5.90 -11.81
N GLY A 48 -2.19 4.65 -12.01
CA GLY A 48 -1.16 4.28 -12.98
C GLY A 48 0.27 4.53 -12.54
N LYS A 49 0.47 4.97 -11.30
CA LYS A 49 1.80 5.26 -10.77
C LYS A 49 2.16 4.26 -9.69
N LYS A 50 3.45 3.99 -9.55
CA LYS A 50 3.98 3.09 -8.55
C LYS A 50 4.60 3.89 -7.43
N TYR A 51 4.26 3.52 -6.20
CA TYR A 51 4.76 4.19 -5.00
C TYR A 51 5.53 3.20 -4.13
N TYR A 52 6.52 3.72 -3.40
CA TYR A 52 7.19 2.95 -2.37
C TYR A 52 7.07 3.70 -1.05
N VAL A 53 7.00 2.95 0.03
CA VAL A 53 6.95 3.52 1.38
C VAL A 53 7.89 2.71 2.24
N PRO A 54 8.98 3.28 2.74
CA PRO A 54 9.81 2.58 3.71
C PRO A 54 8.98 2.19 4.93
N TYR A 55 9.20 1.01 5.47
CA TYR A 55 8.39 0.55 6.60
C TYR A 55 8.50 1.48 7.82
N ASP A 56 9.67 2.09 8.05
CA ASP A 56 9.86 2.99 9.17
C ASP A 56 9.14 4.34 8.98
N TYR A 57 8.67 4.63 7.77
CA TYR A 57 7.86 5.83 7.55
C TYR A 57 6.41 5.62 8.01
N ILE A 58 5.94 4.39 8.07
CA ILE A 58 4.56 4.08 8.45
C ILE A 58 4.47 4.02 9.98
N GLU A 59 3.79 4.98 10.57
CA GLU A 59 3.59 5.00 12.03
C GLU A 59 2.38 4.17 12.41
N ARG A 60 1.34 4.21 11.61
CA ARG A 60 0.09 3.51 11.89
C ARG A 60 -0.54 3.04 10.59
N ALA A 61 -1.18 1.89 10.63
CA ALA A 61 -1.93 1.35 9.51
C ALA A 61 -3.24 0.74 10.01
N PHE A 62 -4.33 0.98 9.32
CA PHE A 62 -5.62 0.44 9.73
C PHE A 62 -6.58 0.32 8.56
N CYS A 63 -7.67 -0.41 8.76
CA CYS A 63 -8.71 -0.56 7.78
C CYS A 63 -9.86 0.38 8.09
N ARG A 64 -10.30 1.16 7.10
CA ARG A 64 -11.51 1.98 7.20
C ARG A 64 -12.55 1.35 6.29
N ILE A 65 -13.70 0.99 6.84
CA ILE A 65 -14.80 0.42 6.08
C ILE A 65 -15.75 1.53 5.72
N SER A 66 -16.05 1.67 4.43
CA SER A 66 -17.00 2.67 3.93
C SER A 66 -18.18 1.97 3.30
N GLU A 67 -19.38 2.37 3.66
CA GLU A 67 -20.60 1.84 3.09
C GLU A 67 -21.08 2.74 1.97
N CYS A 68 -21.50 2.15 0.87
CA CYS A 68 -22.15 2.85 -0.21
C CYS A 68 -23.50 2.18 -0.44
N GLN A 69 -24.59 2.98 -0.38
CA GLN A 69 -25.92 2.46 -0.60
C GLN A 69 -26.59 3.28 -1.71
N PRO A 70 -26.46 2.83 -2.97
CA PRO A 70 -27.14 3.51 -4.07
C PRO A 70 -28.65 3.35 -3.96
N ASP A 71 -29.40 4.30 -4.53
CA ASP A 71 -30.83 4.21 -4.56
C ASP A 71 -31.25 2.92 -5.29
N ASP A 72 -32.21 2.21 -4.74
CA ASP A 72 -32.79 1.00 -5.33
C ASP A 72 -31.79 -0.17 -5.48
N SER A 73 -30.68 -0.13 -4.77
CA SER A 73 -29.70 -1.21 -4.82
C SER A 73 -29.26 -1.63 -3.43
N PRO A 74 -28.81 -2.86 -3.24
CA PRO A 74 -28.25 -3.28 -1.97
C PRO A 74 -27.00 -2.46 -1.61
N ALA A 75 -26.78 -2.28 -0.33
CA ALA A 75 -25.58 -1.63 0.15
C ALA A 75 -24.36 -2.46 -0.18
N TYR A 76 -23.26 -1.81 -0.48
CA TYR A 76 -21.98 -2.48 -0.63
C TYR A 76 -20.90 -1.72 0.11
N TYR A 77 -19.76 -2.40 0.37
CA TYR A 77 -18.73 -1.88 1.23
C TYR A 77 -17.40 -1.80 0.50
N TYR A 78 -16.64 -0.76 0.82
CA TYR A 78 -15.26 -0.64 0.39
C TYR A 78 -14.40 -0.78 1.61
N TYR A 79 -13.27 -1.44 1.44
CA TYR A 79 -12.30 -1.63 2.50
C TYR A 79 -11.06 -0.82 2.12
N ARG A 80 -10.71 0.13 2.97
CA ARG A 80 -9.63 1.05 2.68
C ARG A 80 -8.48 0.80 3.61
N LEU A 81 -7.28 0.64 3.04
CA LEU A 81 -6.06 0.59 3.82
C LEU A 81 -5.58 2.02 4.00
N ILE A 82 -5.48 2.47 5.23
CA ILE A 82 -5.04 3.82 5.57
C ILE A 82 -3.67 3.73 6.19
N LEU A 83 -2.71 4.50 5.67
CA LEU A 83 -1.38 4.60 6.23
C LEU A 83 -1.15 6.02 6.75
N VAL A 84 -0.55 6.12 7.94
CA VAL A 84 -0.38 7.38 8.65
C VAL A 84 1.09 7.63 8.95
N HIS A 85 1.51 8.88 8.78
CA HIS A 85 2.81 9.37 9.18
C HIS A 85 2.65 10.77 9.78
N ASP A 86 3.29 11.02 10.90
CA ASP A 86 3.27 12.30 11.60
C ASP A 86 1.81 12.77 11.83
N GLY A 87 0.95 11.85 12.24
CA GLY A 87 -0.44 12.12 12.52
C GLY A 87 -1.32 12.38 11.31
N ARG A 88 -0.79 12.23 10.10
CA ARG A 88 -1.54 12.50 8.88
C ARG A 88 -1.66 11.25 8.01
N GLU A 89 -2.83 11.06 7.42
CA GLU A 89 -3.05 10.00 6.46
C GLU A 89 -2.36 10.38 5.16
N PHE A 90 -1.43 9.55 4.69
CA PHE A 90 -0.73 9.81 3.44
C PHE A 90 -1.08 8.80 2.34
N ALA A 91 -1.73 7.71 2.68
CA ALA A 91 -2.19 6.73 1.69
C ALA A 91 -3.56 6.23 2.08
N ASN A 92 -4.39 6.04 1.06
CA ASN A 92 -5.77 5.59 1.22
C ASN A 92 -6.06 4.71 0.01
N LEU A 93 -5.94 3.40 0.19
CA LEU A 93 -6.04 2.44 -0.90
C LEU A 93 -7.32 1.62 -0.75
N ILE A 94 -8.11 1.57 -1.81
CA ILE A 94 -9.37 0.83 -1.82
C ILE A 94 -9.11 -0.61 -2.25
N PHE A 95 -9.66 -1.55 -1.49
CA PHE A 95 -9.63 -2.97 -1.80
C PHE A 95 -11.06 -3.50 -1.83
N ASN A 96 -11.28 -4.55 -2.61
CA ASN A 96 -12.62 -5.15 -2.73
C ASN A 96 -12.92 -6.16 -1.64
N LYS A 97 -11.89 -6.67 -0.98
CA LYS A 97 -12.07 -7.72 0.03
C LYS A 97 -11.40 -7.31 1.32
N GLU A 98 -12.11 -7.48 2.41
CA GLU A 98 -11.56 -7.20 3.73
C GLU A 98 -10.35 -8.06 4.04
N GLU A 99 -10.36 -9.33 3.59
CA GLU A 99 -9.26 -10.25 3.83
C GLU A 99 -7.95 -9.76 3.24
N GLU A 100 -8.00 -9.02 2.13
CA GLU A 100 -6.79 -8.44 1.54
C GLU A 100 -6.18 -7.40 2.47
N VAL A 101 -7.01 -6.53 3.02
CA VAL A 101 -6.53 -5.50 3.96
C VAL A 101 -6.01 -6.13 5.25
N ASP A 102 -6.74 -7.11 5.79
CA ASP A 102 -6.33 -7.80 7.01
C ASP A 102 -5.00 -8.51 6.81
N SER A 103 -4.80 -9.15 5.65
CA SER A 103 -3.56 -9.83 5.34
C SER A 103 -2.39 -8.86 5.25
N ILE A 104 -2.61 -7.68 4.65
CA ILE A 104 -1.59 -6.63 4.58
C ILE A 104 -1.23 -6.15 5.99
N LEU A 105 -2.23 -5.91 6.84
CA LEU A 105 -1.99 -5.44 8.20
C LEU A 105 -1.19 -6.43 9.03
N GLU A 106 -1.48 -7.73 8.90
CA GLU A 106 -0.72 -8.75 9.58
C GLU A 106 0.72 -8.77 9.11
N LYS A 107 0.95 -8.68 7.80
CA LYS A 107 2.31 -8.70 7.25
C LYS A 107 3.09 -7.45 7.62
N LEU A 108 2.44 -6.29 7.65
CA LEU A 108 3.08 -5.07 8.10
C LEU A 108 3.54 -5.20 9.56
N LYS A 109 2.73 -5.78 10.40
CA LYS A 109 3.08 -5.98 11.81
C LYS A 109 4.26 -6.94 11.96
N THR A 110 4.32 -7.96 11.13
CA THR A 110 5.42 -8.92 11.15
C THR A 110 6.71 -8.29 10.61
N LEU A 111 6.62 -7.54 9.51
CA LEU A 111 7.79 -6.93 8.89
C LEU A 111 8.32 -5.73 9.66
N SER A 112 7.46 -5.01 10.32
CA SER A 112 7.84 -3.83 11.10
C SER A 112 7.00 -3.77 12.38
N PRO A 113 7.44 -4.43 13.45
CA PRO A 113 6.65 -4.51 14.69
C PRO A 113 6.32 -3.17 15.34
N ASP A 114 7.06 -2.12 15.00
CA ASP A 114 6.81 -0.80 15.55
C ASP A 114 5.60 -0.11 14.94
N ILE A 115 5.08 -0.60 13.83
CA ILE A 115 3.89 -0.02 13.22
C ILE A 115 2.69 -0.29 14.12
N GLN A 116 1.94 0.75 14.45
CA GLN A 116 0.71 0.60 15.21
C GLN A 116 -0.39 0.11 14.27
N ILE A 117 -1.01 -1.01 14.56
CA ILE A 117 -2.11 -1.56 13.79
C ILE A 117 -3.43 -1.27 14.50
N GLY A 118 -4.36 -0.66 13.80
CA GLY A 118 -5.68 -0.36 14.37
C GLY A 118 -5.93 1.07 14.76
#